data_44b030294df387f1cfbdd6d9d83bc5a5
#
_entry.id   44b030294df387f1cfbdd6d9d83bc5a5
#
_cell.length_a   1.000
_cell.length_b   1.000
_cell.length_c   1.000
_cell.angle_alpha   90.00
_cell.angle_beta   90.00
_cell.angle_gamma   90.00
#
_symmetry.space_group_name_H-M   'P 1'
#
loop_
_entity.id
_entity.type
_entity.pdbx_description
1 polymer ?
#
loop_
_entity_poly.entity_id
_entity_poly.type
_entity_poly.pdbx_seq_one_letter_code
_entity_poly.pdbx_strand_id
1 'polypeptide(L)'
;MTSEALRPDFHADICPLRKRPRLLTGHFLSSDVISIMKSNPSTLLLPLAALSLASCANQKKEETKRPNIIFMMTDDHTTQAMSCYGGNLIQTPNMDRIANEGIRFDNCYAVNALSGPSRACILTGKFSHENGFTDNASTFNDDQQTFPKLLQQAGYQTAMIGKWHLISEPQGFDHWSILSGQHEQGDYYDPDFWEDGKHIVEKGYATDIITDKAIKFLEGRDKSKPFCMMYHQKAPHRNWMPAPRHLGIFNNTTFPEPASLFDDYEGRGRAAREQDMSIEHTLTNDWDLKLLTREEMLKDTTNRLYEYPCE
;
A
#
# COMPACT_ATOMS: atom_id res chain seq x y z
N MET A 1 -52.71 -21.66 -9.86
CA MET A 1 -52.00 -22.58 -8.96
C MET A 1 -50.69 -21.91 -8.58
N THR A 2 -50.58 -21.65 -7.32
CA THR A 2 -49.67 -20.74 -6.61
C THR A 2 -48.23 -21.21 -6.61
N SER A 3 -47.27 -20.31 -6.98
CA SER A 3 -45.85 -20.50 -6.81
C SER A 3 -45.43 -19.82 -5.50
N GLU A 4 -45.03 -20.60 -4.52
CA GLU A 4 -44.37 -20.14 -3.32
C GLU A 4 -42.88 -19.87 -3.60
N ALA A 5 -42.47 -18.65 -3.37
CA ALA A 5 -41.10 -18.24 -3.45
C ALA A 5 -40.36 -18.62 -2.16
N LEU A 6 -39.33 -19.43 -2.27
CA LEU A 6 -38.35 -19.70 -1.21
C LEU A 6 -37.42 -18.50 -1.08
N ARG A 7 -37.49 -17.82 0.06
CA ARG A 7 -36.47 -16.87 0.51
C ARG A 7 -35.39 -17.64 1.26
N PRO A 8 -34.10 -17.43 0.98
CA PRO A 8 -33.05 -17.90 1.87
C PRO A 8 -32.92 -16.94 3.06
N ASP A 9 -33.07 -17.49 4.25
CA ASP A 9 -32.82 -16.80 5.52
C ASP A 9 -31.31 -16.54 5.67
N PHE A 10 -30.94 -15.28 5.66
CA PHE A 10 -29.62 -14.85 6.10
C PHE A 10 -29.59 -14.84 7.63
N HIS A 11 -29.10 -15.91 8.24
CA HIS A 11 -28.62 -15.86 9.61
C HIS A 11 -27.29 -15.12 9.64
N ALA A 12 -27.33 -13.88 10.10
CA ALA A 12 -26.14 -13.15 10.49
C ALA A 12 -25.68 -13.67 11.87
N ASP A 13 -24.71 -14.56 11.87
CA ASP A 13 -23.99 -14.90 13.11
C ASP A 13 -23.15 -13.70 13.54
N ILE A 14 -23.70 -12.93 14.46
CA ILE A 14 -23.00 -11.86 15.16
C ILE A 14 -22.00 -12.51 16.12
N CYS A 15 -20.72 -12.42 15.77
CA CYS A 15 -19.61 -12.82 16.64
C CYS A 15 -19.70 -12.09 17.99
N PRO A 16 -19.65 -12.79 19.14
CA PRO A 16 -19.79 -12.17 20.44
C PRO A 16 -18.57 -11.29 20.74
N LEU A 17 -18.83 -10.01 20.94
CA LEU A 17 -17.86 -9.01 21.39
C LEU A 17 -17.13 -9.53 22.64
N ARG A 18 -15.81 -9.66 22.55
CA ARG A 18 -14.89 -9.92 23.64
C ARG A 18 -15.16 -8.92 24.77
N LYS A 19 -15.47 -9.46 25.95
CA LYS A 19 -15.67 -8.72 27.19
C LYS A 19 -14.47 -7.80 27.46
N ARG A 20 -14.74 -6.51 27.62
CA ARG A 20 -13.77 -5.54 28.16
C ARG A 20 -13.28 -6.03 29.54
N PRO A 21 -11.99 -5.84 29.87
CA PRO A 21 -11.50 -6.14 31.20
C PRO A 21 -12.22 -5.22 32.20
N ARG A 22 -12.79 -5.82 33.26
CA ARG A 22 -13.37 -5.11 34.41
C ARG A 22 -12.22 -4.31 35.06
N LEU A 23 -12.41 -3.03 35.22
CA LEU A 23 -11.67 -2.23 36.19
C LEU A 23 -11.82 -2.86 37.56
N LEU A 24 -10.75 -3.35 38.13
CA LEU A 24 -10.64 -3.72 39.52
C LEU A 24 -10.63 -2.44 40.36
N THR A 25 -11.78 -2.08 40.90
CA THR A 25 -11.84 -1.16 42.04
C THR A 25 -11.42 -1.93 43.25
N GLY A 26 -10.12 -1.90 43.55
CA GLY A 26 -9.59 -2.43 44.79
C GLY A 26 -9.86 -1.44 45.94
N HIS A 27 -10.78 -1.78 46.80
CA HIS A 27 -10.84 -1.18 48.15
C HIS A 27 -9.66 -1.73 48.97
N PHE A 28 -8.68 -0.90 49.21
CA PHE A 28 -7.74 -1.08 50.34
C PHE A 28 -7.75 0.20 51.15
N LEU A 29 -8.62 0.22 52.14
CA LEU A 29 -8.45 1.04 53.31
C LEU A 29 -8.06 0.13 54.46
N SER A 30 -6.79 0.12 54.81
CA SER A 30 -6.32 -0.58 55.99
C SER A 30 -6.79 0.12 57.26
N SER A 31 -7.10 -0.67 58.27
CA SER A 31 -7.62 -0.27 59.60
C SER A 31 -6.72 0.69 60.39
N ASP A 32 -5.51 1.00 59.89
CA ASP A 32 -4.52 1.80 60.63
C ASP A 32 -4.65 3.33 60.38
N VAL A 33 -5.50 3.76 59.45
CA VAL A 33 -5.74 5.18 59.15
C VAL A 33 -6.75 5.83 60.10
N ILE A 34 -7.54 5.04 60.84
CA ILE A 34 -8.63 5.52 61.72
C ILE A 34 -8.12 6.04 63.08
N SER A 35 -6.86 5.72 63.44
CA SER A 35 -6.33 6.11 64.77
C SER A 35 -5.72 7.55 64.80
N ILE A 36 -5.55 8.21 63.66
CA ILE A 36 -4.87 9.54 63.58
C ILE A 36 -5.85 10.72 63.59
N MET A 37 -7.16 10.50 63.56
CA MET A 37 -8.18 11.57 63.44
C MET A 37 -8.66 12.15 64.75
N LYS A 38 -7.88 12.14 65.82
CA LYS A 38 -8.25 12.76 67.10
C LYS A 38 -7.47 14.06 67.44
N SER A 39 -6.76 14.64 66.48
CA SER A 39 -6.06 15.92 66.70
C SER A 39 -6.54 16.96 65.68
N ASN A 40 -7.06 18.05 66.19
CA ASN A 40 -7.48 19.33 65.61
C ASN A 40 -7.53 19.45 64.08
N PRO A 41 -8.70 19.60 63.45
CA PRO A 41 -8.91 19.52 61.99
C PRO A 41 -8.26 20.67 61.18
N SER A 42 -7.84 21.75 61.82
CA SER A 42 -7.31 22.94 61.12
C SER A 42 -5.85 22.84 60.73
N THR A 43 -5.06 21.95 61.33
CA THR A 43 -3.61 21.82 61.06
C THR A 43 -3.26 20.71 60.09
N LEU A 44 -4.20 19.79 59.75
CA LEU A 44 -3.96 18.65 58.90
C LEU A 44 -4.34 18.89 57.42
N LEU A 45 -5.09 19.96 57.12
CA LEU A 45 -5.56 20.25 55.78
C LEU A 45 -4.47 20.80 54.82
N LEU A 46 -3.50 21.51 55.39
CA LEU A 46 -2.40 22.09 54.58
C LEU A 46 -1.41 21.06 54.02
N PRO A 47 -0.94 20.06 54.76
CA PRO A 47 -0.02 19.06 54.20
C PRO A 47 -0.71 18.07 53.22
N LEU A 48 -2.00 17.77 53.35
CA LEU A 48 -2.72 16.93 52.42
C LEU A 48 -2.97 17.60 51.06
N ALA A 49 -3.23 18.92 51.06
CA ALA A 49 -3.36 19.70 49.80
C ALA A 49 -2.00 19.86 49.09
N ALA A 50 -0.89 19.96 49.84
CA ALA A 50 0.43 19.98 49.24
C ALA A 50 0.86 18.65 48.64
N LEU A 51 0.49 17.50 49.24
CA LEU A 51 0.73 16.17 48.67
C LEU A 51 -0.10 15.89 47.41
N SER A 52 -1.34 16.36 47.34
CA SER A 52 -2.16 16.19 46.15
C SER A 52 -1.70 17.03 44.96
N LEU A 53 -1.17 18.25 45.22
CA LEU A 53 -0.58 19.08 44.18
C LEU A 53 0.79 18.55 43.69
N ALA A 54 1.57 17.92 44.53
CA ALA A 54 2.83 17.31 44.16
C ALA A 54 2.64 16.03 43.33
N SER A 55 1.53 15.30 43.52
CA SER A 55 1.19 14.09 42.73
C SER A 55 0.78 14.40 41.27
N CYS A 56 0.21 15.59 41.02
CA CYS A 56 -0.13 16.02 39.65
C CYS A 56 1.07 16.57 38.86
N ALA A 57 2.17 16.98 39.55
CA ALA A 57 3.30 17.63 38.89
C ALA A 57 4.34 16.65 38.32
N ASN A 58 4.22 15.34 38.55
CA ASN A 58 5.27 14.36 38.20
C ASN A 58 4.80 13.22 37.29
N GLN A 59 3.65 13.36 36.64
CA GLN A 59 3.39 12.53 35.46
C GLN A 59 4.23 13.10 34.31
N LYS A 60 5.48 12.64 34.21
CA LYS A 60 6.18 12.68 32.91
C LYS A 60 5.23 12.00 31.92
N LYS A 61 4.57 12.82 31.08
CA LYS A 61 3.85 12.33 29.93
C LYS A 61 4.85 11.50 29.15
N GLU A 62 4.75 10.19 29.21
CA GLU A 62 5.52 9.31 28.35
C GLU A 62 5.28 9.81 26.94
N GLU A 63 6.29 10.39 26.33
CA GLU A 63 6.22 10.83 24.94
C GLU A 63 5.97 9.58 24.12
N THR A 64 4.71 9.37 23.72
CA THR A 64 4.36 8.23 22.88
C THR A 64 5.16 8.35 21.60
N LYS A 65 6.14 7.47 21.45
CA LYS A 65 7.02 7.43 20.28
C LYS A 65 6.16 7.23 19.03
N ARG A 66 6.13 8.23 18.17
CA ARG A 66 5.37 8.18 16.93
C ARG A 66 5.96 7.10 16.01
N PRO A 67 5.12 6.20 15.40
CA PRO A 67 5.61 5.14 14.56
C PRO A 67 6.19 5.66 13.24
N ASN A 68 7.16 4.95 12.69
CA ASN A 68 7.54 5.09 11.30
C ASN A 68 6.50 4.40 10.41
N ILE A 69 6.27 4.96 9.22
CA ILE A 69 5.28 4.48 8.28
C ILE A 69 5.97 4.18 6.94
N ILE A 70 5.79 2.96 6.44
CA ILE A 70 6.16 2.59 5.06
C ILE A 70 4.89 2.09 4.38
N PHE A 71 4.46 2.80 3.36
CA PHE A 71 3.37 2.37 2.50
C PHE A 71 3.96 1.74 1.23
N MET A 72 3.93 0.40 1.17
CA MET A 72 4.43 -0.35 0.01
C MET A 72 3.27 -0.67 -0.93
N MET A 73 3.46 -0.41 -2.22
CA MET A 73 2.46 -0.73 -3.24
C MET A 73 3.13 -1.36 -4.47
N THR A 74 2.50 -2.41 -4.98
CA THR A 74 2.77 -3.01 -6.28
C THR A 74 1.63 -2.68 -7.23
N ASP A 75 1.86 -2.70 -8.53
CA ASP A 75 0.88 -2.32 -9.55
C ASP A 75 0.35 -3.55 -10.29
N ASP A 76 -0.98 -3.69 -10.38
CA ASP A 76 -1.66 -4.83 -11.01
C ASP A 76 -1.22 -6.21 -10.45
N HIS A 77 -1.02 -6.30 -9.14
CA HIS A 77 -0.56 -7.52 -8.49
C HIS A 77 -1.73 -8.35 -7.97
N THR A 78 -1.94 -9.50 -8.59
CA THR A 78 -3.00 -10.43 -8.18
C THR A 78 -2.67 -11.21 -6.92
N THR A 79 -3.68 -11.53 -6.11
CA THR A 79 -3.53 -12.39 -4.92
C THR A 79 -3.05 -13.80 -5.25
N GLN A 80 -3.37 -14.33 -6.44
CA GLN A 80 -2.90 -15.64 -6.90
C GLN A 80 -1.37 -15.71 -7.06
N ALA A 81 -0.71 -14.57 -7.27
CA ALA A 81 0.75 -14.47 -7.34
C ALA A 81 1.41 -14.14 -5.99
N MET A 82 0.69 -14.30 -4.88
CA MET A 82 1.20 -14.13 -3.53
C MET A 82 0.95 -15.40 -2.70
N SER A 83 2.02 -16.07 -2.24
CA SER A 83 1.89 -17.34 -1.50
C SER A 83 1.15 -17.19 -0.17
N CYS A 84 1.21 -16.04 0.50
CA CYS A 84 0.47 -15.77 1.73
C CYS A 84 -1.07 -15.80 1.55
N TYR A 85 -1.58 -15.66 0.34
CA TYR A 85 -3.01 -15.80 0.02
C TYR A 85 -3.37 -17.18 -0.54
N GLY A 86 -2.49 -18.15 -0.39
CA GLY A 86 -2.70 -19.52 -0.91
C GLY A 86 -2.35 -19.67 -2.38
N GLY A 87 -1.74 -18.68 -3.01
CA GLY A 87 -1.21 -18.76 -4.36
C GLY A 87 -0.10 -19.81 -4.47
N ASN A 88 -0.24 -20.76 -5.40
CA ASN A 88 0.74 -21.83 -5.60
C ASN A 88 1.60 -21.63 -6.86
N LEU A 89 1.42 -20.51 -7.54
CA LEU A 89 2.14 -20.22 -8.80
C LEU A 89 3.59 -19.83 -8.55
N ILE A 90 3.83 -19.10 -7.47
CA ILE A 90 5.15 -18.58 -7.10
C ILE A 90 5.26 -18.46 -5.57
N GLN A 91 6.47 -18.57 -5.05
CA GLN A 91 6.76 -18.35 -3.63
C GLN A 91 7.17 -16.89 -3.39
N THR A 92 6.53 -16.23 -2.43
CA THR A 92 6.79 -14.83 -2.05
C THR A 92 7.18 -14.71 -0.57
N PRO A 93 8.33 -15.28 -0.14
CA PRO A 93 8.66 -15.48 1.26
C PRO A 93 8.76 -14.19 2.07
N ASN A 94 9.15 -13.07 1.47
CA ASN A 94 9.23 -11.78 2.17
C ASN A 94 7.84 -11.16 2.37
N MET A 95 6.89 -11.34 1.44
CA MET A 95 5.50 -10.95 1.63
C MET A 95 4.82 -11.84 2.68
N ASP A 96 5.11 -13.15 2.65
CA ASP A 96 4.61 -14.11 3.63
C ASP A 96 5.08 -13.74 5.05
N ARG A 97 6.31 -13.26 5.19
CA ARG A 97 6.83 -12.78 6.48
C ARG A 97 6.01 -11.60 7.00
N ILE A 98 5.69 -10.62 6.15
CA ILE A 98 4.84 -9.49 6.54
C ILE A 98 3.45 -9.97 6.98
N ALA A 99 2.87 -10.90 6.22
CA ALA A 99 1.57 -11.48 6.55
C ALA A 99 1.57 -12.26 7.87
N ASN A 100 2.64 -13.01 8.15
CA ASN A 100 2.76 -13.86 9.34
C ASN A 100 3.11 -13.07 10.59
N GLU A 101 3.90 -12.00 10.48
CA GLU A 101 4.32 -11.16 11.61
C GLU A 101 3.35 -10.00 11.87
N GLY A 102 2.41 -9.73 10.93
CA GLY A 102 1.46 -8.64 10.98
C GLY A 102 0.00 -9.08 10.86
N ILE A 103 -0.75 -8.39 10.02
CA ILE A 103 -2.16 -8.66 9.73
C ILE A 103 -2.34 -8.85 8.23
N ARG A 104 -2.97 -9.95 7.82
CA ARG A 104 -3.44 -10.18 6.46
C ARG A 104 -4.93 -9.84 6.37
N PHE A 105 -5.30 -9.05 5.37
CA PHE A 105 -6.69 -8.73 5.08
C PHE A 105 -7.20 -9.62 3.94
N ASP A 106 -8.14 -10.51 4.22
CA ASP A 106 -8.73 -11.40 3.22
C ASP A 106 -9.80 -10.70 2.37
N ASN A 107 -10.37 -9.61 2.90
CA ASN A 107 -11.36 -8.79 2.22
C ASN A 107 -10.90 -7.32 2.25
N CYS A 108 -10.20 -6.89 1.22
CA CYS A 108 -9.78 -5.51 1.01
C CYS A 108 -10.11 -5.11 -0.43
N TYR A 109 -10.78 -3.98 -0.61
CA TYR A 109 -11.32 -3.56 -1.90
C TYR A 109 -10.74 -2.22 -2.32
N ALA A 110 -10.30 -2.12 -3.57
CA ALA A 110 -9.94 -0.85 -4.16
C ALA A 110 -11.20 -0.02 -4.45
N VAL A 111 -11.17 1.27 -4.11
CA VAL A 111 -12.28 2.19 -4.39
C VAL A 111 -12.31 2.66 -5.84
N ASN A 112 -11.22 2.48 -6.57
CA ASN A 112 -11.11 2.67 -8.01
C ASN A 112 -10.08 1.69 -8.56
N ALA A 113 -10.38 1.04 -9.67
CA ALA A 113 -9.51 0.03 -10.29
C ALA A 113 -8.42 0.65 -11.19
N LEU A 114 -8.58 1.89 -11.66
CA LEU A 114 -7.57 2.58 -12.45
C LEU A 114 -6.41 3.06 -11.58
N SER A 115 -5.18 2.89 -12.07
CA SER A 115 -3.94 3.15 -11.34
C SER A 115 -3.86 4.57 -10.76
N GLY A 116 -3.98 5.62 -11.59
CA GLY A 116 -3.92 7.01 -11.14
C GLY A 116 -5.04 7.36 -10.16
N PRO A 117 -6.33 7.15 -10.51
CA PRO A 117 -7.44 7.39 -9.60
C PRO A 117 -7.35 6.63 -8.27
N SER A 118 -6.88 5.38 -8.28
CA SER A 118 -6.63 4.62 -7.05
C SER A 118 -5.61 5.31 -6.15
N ARG A 119 -4.51 5.80 -6.72
CA ARG A 119 -3.45 6.53 -6.00
C ARG A 119 -3.97 7.84 -5.41
N ALA A 120 -4.78 8.58 -6.18
CA ALA A 120 -5.43 9.80 -5.70
C ALA A 120 -6.39 9.52 -4.53
N CYS A 121 -7.17 8.43 -4.58
CA CYS A 121 -8.02 8.01 -3.48
C CYS A 121 -7.22 7.67 -2.22
N ILE A 122 -6.09 6.98 -2.36
CA ILE A 122 -5.20 6.65 -1.24
C ILE A 122 -4.64 7.94 -0.62
N LEU A 123 -4.15 8.87 -1.42
CA LEU A 123 -3.58 10.13 -0.92
C LEU A 123 -4.58 11.01 -0.19
N THR A 124 -5.79 11.12 -0.72
CA THR A 124 -6.81 12.06 -0.23
C THR A 124 -7.76 11.46 0.79
N GLY A 125 -7.88 10.13 0.83
CA GLY A 125 -8.94 9.43 1.60
C GLY A 125 -10.34 9.68 1.05
N LYS A 126 -10.47 10.13 -0.22
CA LYS A 126 -11.73 10.46 -0.88
C LYS A 126 -11.97 9.57 -2.09
N PHE A 127 -13.21 9.30 -2.42
CA PHE A 127 -13.57 8.67 -3.69
C PHE A 127 -13.20 9.53 -4.89
N SER A 128 -13.03 8.91 -6.07
CA SER A 128 -12.61 9.62 -7.29
C SER A 128 -13.53 10.76 -7.68
N HIS A 129 -14.85 10.63 -7.49
CA HIS A 129 -15.81 11.70 -7.78
C HIS A 129 -15.74 12.87 -6.79
N GLU A 130 -15.14 12.68 -5.60
CA GLU A 130 -14.95 13.73 -4.60
C GLU A 130 -13.58 14.40 -4.74
N ASN A 131 -12.53 13.64 -5.09
CA ASN A 131 -11.20 14.20 -5.32
C ASN A 131 -11.01 14.74 -6.74
N GLY A 132 -11.94 14.46 -7.67
CA GLY A 132 -11.97 14.95 -9.04
C GLY A 132 -11.02 14.26 -10.00
N PHE A 133 -10.27 13.22 -9.55
CA PHE A 133 -9.33 12.49 -10.41
C PHE A 133 -9.92 11.13 -10.79
N THR A 134 -10.48 11.06 -12.00
CA THR A 134 -11.34 9.95 -12.45
C THR A 134 -10.75 9.09 -13.56
N ASP A 135 -9.64 9.53 -14.18
CA ASP A 135 -8.97 8.84 -15.29
C ASP A 135 -7.45 8.96 -15.21
N ASN A 136 -6.74 8.28 -16.11
CA ASN A 136 -5.26 8.30 -16.15
C ASN A 136 -4.68 9.40 -17.08
N ALA A 137 -5.51 10.26 -17.66
CA ALA A 137 -5.09 11.30 -18.61
C ALA A 137 -5.11 12.71 -17.99
N SER A 138 -5.90 12.88 -16.95
CA SER A 138 -6.04 14.15 -16.24
C SER A 138 -4.84 14.40 -15.30
N THR A 139 -4.62 15.67 -14.95
CA THR A 139 -3.65 16.05 -13.91
C THR A 139 -4.34 16.08 -12.55
N PHE A 140 -3.76 15.46 -11.55
CA PHE A 140 -4.27 15.51 -10.19
C PHE A 140 -4.17 16.92 -9.63
N ASN A 141 -5.25 17.39 -9.00
CA ASN A 141 -5.21 18.65 -8.26
C ASN A 141 -4.47 18.43 -6.92
N ASP A 142 -3.23 18.84 -6.89
CA ASP A 142 -2.32 18.67 -5.74
C ASP A 142 -2.51 19.75 -4.64
N ASP A 143 -3.34 20.77 -4.83
CA ASP A 143 -3.73 21.69 -3.76
C ASP A 143 -4.59 21.02 -2.68
N GLN A 144 -5.19 19.88 -2.99
CA GLN A 144 -6.00 19.14 -2.04
C GLN A 144 -5.19 18.70 -0.82
N GLN A 145 -5.89 18.53 0.30
CA GLN A 145 -5.32 17.90 1.48
C GLN A 145 -5.04 16.42 1.22
N THR A 146 -3.81 16.01 1.47
CA THR A 146 -3.36 14.62 1.40
C THR A 146 -2.72 14.20 2.72
N PHE A 147 -2.72 12.89 3.02
CA PHE A 147 -2.14 12.42 4.27
C PHE A 147 -0.62 12.70 4.38
N PRO A 148 0.19 12.67 3.28
CA PRO A 148 1.60 13.06 3.39
C PRO A 148 1.79 14.52 3.82
N LYS A 149 0.99 15.45 3.30
CA LYS A 149 1.01 16.87 3.74
C LYS A 149 0.74 17.00 5.24
N LEU A 150 -0.24 16.26 5.76
CA LEU A 150 -0.57 16.25 7.20
C LEU A 150 0.56 15.65 8.04
N LEU A 151 1.18 14.57 7.59
CA LEU A 151 2.31 13.96 8.29
C LEU A 151 3.54 14.86 8.26
N GLN A 152 3.84 15.53 7.15
CA GLN A 152 4.92 16.51 7.05
C GLN A 152 4.70 17.66 8.04
N GLN A 153 3.47 18.23 8.10
CA GLN A 153 3.10 19.26 9.09
C GLN A 153 3.22 18.76 10.53
N ALA A 154 2.99 17.47 10.76
CA ALA A 154 3.18 16.82 12.05
C ALA A 154 4.65 16.52 12.37
N GLY A 155 5.61 16.91 11.52
CA GLY A 155 7.04 16.76 11.72
C GLY A 155 7.61 15.38 11.34
N TYR A 156 6.92 14.62 10.50
CA TYR A 156 7.49 13.45 9.85
C TYR A 156 8.42 13.89 8.72
N GLN A 157 9.48 13.14 8.49
CA GLN A 157 10.18 13.17 7.21
C GLN A 157 9.38 12.35 6.20
N THR A 158 9.09 12.92 5.04
CA THR A 158 8.22 12.32 4.05
C THR A 158 8.97 12.04 2.76
N ALA A 159 8.76 10.86 2.16
CA ALA A 159 9.34 10.51 0.88
C ALA A 159 8.33 9.80 -0.03
N MET A 160 8.44 10.05 -1.35
CA MET A 160 7.73 9.34 -2.40
C MET A 160 8.75 8.74 -3.38
N ILE A 161 8.78 7.40 -3.51
CA ILE A 161 9.76 6.71 -4.34
C ILE A 161 9.07 5.68 -5.22
N GLY A 162 9.27 5.80 -6.54
CA GLY A 162 8.74 4.89 -7.55
C GLY A 162 7.55 5.43 -8.32
N LYS A 163 6.55 4.60 -8.65
CA LYS A 163 5.45 5.00 -9.53
C LYS A 163 4.49 5.97 -8.85
N TRP A 164 4.36 7.17 -9.43
CA TRP A 164 3.44 8.22 -9.00
C TRP A 164 2.13 8.22 -9.79
N HIS A 165 2.18 8.41 -11.09
CA HIS A 165 1.08 8.30 -12.05
C HIS A 165 -0.09 9.27 -11.76
N LEU A 166 0.20 10.51 -11.40
CA LEU A 166 -0.80 11.56 -11.15
C LEU A 166 -0.61 12.80 -12.04
N ILE A 167 0.40 12.79 -12.91
CA ILE A 167 0.70 13.88 -13.86
C ILE A 167 0.85 15.24 -13.16
N SER A 168 1.32 15.20 -11.91
CA SER A 168 1.58 16.38 -11.08
C SER A 168 2.86 16.16 -10.27
N GLU A 169 3.49 17.24 -9.86
CA GLU A 169 4.63 17.15 -8.95
C GLU A 169 4.17 16.67 -7.56
N PRO A 170 4.87 15.71 -6.92
CA PRO A 170 4.52 15.24 -5.59
C PRO A 170 4.57 16.34 -4.55
N GLN A 171 3.45 16.63 -3.88
CA GLN A 171 3.35 17.62 -2.82
C GLN A 171 3.21 16.97 -1.44
N GLY A 172 3.87 17.57 -0.42
CA GLY A 172 3.87 17.04 0.93
C GLY A 172 4.95 16.00 1.18
N PHE A 173 6.01 16.01 0.37
CA PHE A 173 7.19 15.18 0.49
C PHE A 173 8.45 16.02 0.59
N ASP A 174 9.35 15.65 1.50
CA ASP A 174 10.66 16.28 1.67
C ASP A 174 11.66 15.79 0.61
N HIS A 175 11.43 14.58 0.10
CA HIS A 175 12.18 13.95 -0.98
C HIS A 175 11.27 13.13 -1.86
N TRP A 176 11.45 13.20 -3.16
CA TRP A 176 10.74 12.33 -4.09
C TRP A 176 11.59 11.96 -5.31
N SER A 177 11.43 10.73 -5.74
CA SER A 177 12.02 10.20 -6.96
C SER A 177 10.99 9.31 -7.63
N ILE A 178 10.31 9.83 -8.63
CA ILE A 178 9.19 9.18 -9.29
C ILE A 178 9.55 8.76 -10.70
N LEU A 179 8.99 7.62 -11.13
CA LEU A 179 9.10 7.19 -12.52
C LEU A 179 8.47 8.24 -13.44
N SER A 180 9.20 8.64 -14.48
CA SER A 180 8.73 9.51 -15.54
C SER A 180 8.64 8.76 -16.88
N GLY A 181 8.38 9.47 -17.98
CA GLY A 181 8.17 8.83 -19.28
C GLY A 181 6.82 8.10 -19.39
N GLN A 182 6.37 7.82 -20.60
CA GLN A 182 5.12 7.10 -20.90
C GLN A 182 3.94 7.45 -19.97
N HIS A 183 3.61 8.72 -19.79
CA HIS A 183 2.58 9.19 -18.85
C HIS A 183 2.84 8.74 -17.40
N GLU A 184 4.09 8.82 -16.93
CA GLU A 184 4.53 8.41 -15.58
C GLU A 184 4.36 6.92 -15.27
N GLN A 185 4.23 6.08 -16.30
CA GLN A 185 4.23 4.62 -16.15
C GLN A 185 5.65 4.10 -15.90
N GLY A 186 6.65 4.79 -16.44
CA GLY A 186 8.04 4.41 -16.42
C GLY A 186 8.36 3.17 -17.26
N ASP A 187 9.64 2.92 -17.47
CA ASP A 187 10.16 1.73 -18.13
C ASP A 187 10.72 0.73 -17.12
N TYR A 188 10.78 -0.56 -17.48
CA TYR A 188 11.36 -1.59 -16.61
C TYR A 188 12.88 -1.58 -16.61
N TYR A 189 13.47 -1.18 -17.75
CA TYR A 189 14.91 -1.09 -17.93
C TYR A 189 15.31 0.34 -18.24
N ASP A 190 16.43 0.76 -17.68
CA ASP A 190 16.98 2.09 -17.84
C ASP A 190 15.95 3.21 -17.63
N PRO A 191 15.18 3.15 -16.52
CA PRO A 191 14.07 4.04 -16.32
C PRO A 191 14.51 5.50 -16.18
N ASP A 192 13.66 6.39 -16.70
CA ASP A 192 13.74 7.83 -16.42
C ASP A 192 12.99 8.13 -15.12
N PHE A 193 13.67 8.85 -14.23
CA PHE A 193 13.12 9.37 -13.00
C PHE A 193 13.01 10.89 -13.05
N TRP A 194 11.97 11.39 -12.45
CA TRP A 194 11.88 12.77 -12.05
C TRP A 194 12.15 12.82 -10.54
N GLU A 195 13.29 13.40 -10.14
CA GLU A 195 13.79 13.39 -8.77
C GLU A 195 14.02 14.82 -8.30
N ASP A 196 13.26 15.25 -7.30
CA ASP A 196 13.34 16.60 -6.71
C ASP A 196 13.49 17.71 -7.78
N GLY A 197 12.65 17.65 -8.84
CA GLY A 197 12.64 18.61 -9.93
C GLY A 197 13.64 18.37 -11.06
N LYS A 198 14.37 17.26 -11.07
CA LYS A 198 15.36 16.92 -12.10
C LYS A 198 15.06 15.59 -12.78
N HIS A 199 15.20 15.54 -14.10
CA HIS A 199 15.12 14.29 -14.85
C HIS A 199 16.47 13.57 -14.84
N ILE A 200 16.44 12.28 -14.50
CA ILE A 200 17.61 11.42 -14.35
C ILE A 200 17.30 10.06 -14.97
N VAL A 201 18.04 9.66 -16.01
CA VAL A 201 17.99 8.30 -16.54
C VAL A 201 19.00 7.44 -15.79
N GLU A 202 18.53 6.36 -15.17
CA GLU A 202 19.39 5.42 -14.45
C GLU A 202 19.46 4.09 -15.15
N LYS A 203 20.69 3.58 -15.31
CA LYS A 203 20.94 2.28 -15.95
C LYS A 203 20.62 1.14 -15.01
N GLY A 204 19.82 0.18 -15.47
CA GLY A 204 19.48 -1.02 -14.72
C GLY A 204 17.98 -1.33 -14.70
N TYR A 205 17.57 -2.19 -13.77
CA TYR A 205 16.20 -2.66 -13.63
C TYR A 205 15.41 -1.80 -12.64
N ALA A 206 14.28 -1.28 -13.06
CA ALA A 206 13.49 -0.32 -12.29
C ALA A 206 13.17 -0.75 -10.86
N THR A 207 12.78 -2.02 -10.66
CA THR A 207 12.46 -2.54 -9.33
C THR A 207 13.66 -2.48 -8.37
N ASP A 208 14.85 -2.78 -8.88
CA ASP A 208 16.09 -2.72 -8.10
C ASP A 208 16.45 -1.27 -7.77
N ILE A 209 16.41 -0.39 -8.78
CA ILE A 209 16.74 1.04 -8.62
C ILE A 209 15.78 1.70 -7.63
N ILE A 210 14.47 1.47 -7.74
CA ILE A 210 13.46 1.99 -6.80
C ILE A 210 13.76 1.48 -5.38
N THR A 211 14.16 0.22 -5.24
CA THR A 211 14.53 -0.36 -3.94
C THR A 211 15.78 0.29 -3.36
N ASP A 212 16.81 0.48 -4.17
CA ASP A 212 18.06 1.13 -3.74
C ASP A 212 17.83 2.58 -3.31
N LYS A 213 16.99 3.32 -4.05
CA LYS A 213 16.57 4.68 -3.66
C LYS A 213 15.82 4.70 -2.33
N ALA A 214 14.93 3.74 -2.10
CA ALA A 214 14.20 3.61 -0.83
C ALA A 214 15.16 3.30 0.34
N ILE A 215 16.12 2.41 0.14
CA ILE A 215 17.16 2.10 1.13
C ILE A 215 18.02 3.34 1.42
N LYS A 216 18.46 4.04 0.36
CA LYS A 216 19.25 5.28 0.48
C LYS A 216 18.53 6.34 1.30
N PHE A 217 17.22 6.55 1.09
CA PHE A 217 16.41 7.43 1.92
C PHE A 217 16.41 6.98 3.39
N LEU A 218 16.17 5.69 3.63
CA LEU A 218 16.13 5.13 5.00
C LEU A 218 17.47 5.26 5.73
N GLU A 219 18.58 5.15 5.03
CA GLU A 219 19.91 5.30 5.61
C GLU A 219 20.27 6.78 5.89
N GLY A 220 19.91 7.66 4.96
CA GLY A 220 20.24 9.09 5.00
C GLY A 220 19.31 9.96 5.86
N ARG A 221 18.17 9.43 6.30
CA ARG A 221 17.17 10.20 7.04
C ARG A 221 17.66 10.66 8.42
N ASP A 222 17.09 11.71 8.95
CA ASP A 222 17.28 12.11 10.35
C ASP A 222 16.61 11.10 11.29
N LYS A 223 17.42 10.31 12.00
CA LYS A 223 16.94 9.23 12.89
C LYS A 223 16.25 9.74 14.15
N SER A 224 16.29 11.05 14.42
CA SER A 224 15.58 11.68 15.55
C SER A 224 14.11 11.94 15.24
N LYS A 225 13.71 11.91 13.98
CA LYS A 225 12.33 12.15 13.52
C LYS A 225 11.66 10.86 13.05
N PRO A 226 10.34 10.73 13.23
CA PRO A 226 9.58 9.69 12.54
C PRO A 226 9.55 9.98 11.04
N PHE A 227 9.36 8.96 10.22
CA PHE A 227 9.25 9.13 8.77
C PHE A 227 7.99 8.45 8.21
N CYS A 228 7.55 8.95 7.06
CA CYS A 228 6.57 8.32 6.21
C CYS A 228 7.14 8.19 4.79
N MET A 229 7.28 6.98 4.30
CA MET A 229 7.74 6.69 2.95
C MET A 229 6.68 5.96 2.15
N MET A 230 6.29 6.52 1.02
CA MET A 230 5.53 5.83 -0.02
C MET A 230 6.52 5.15 -0.97
N TYR A 231 6.53 3.83 -0.98
CA TYR A 231 7.43 2.99 -1.76
C TYR A 231 6.62 2.19 -2.78
N HIS A 232 6.60 2.68 -4.03
CA HIS A 232 5.68 2.21 -5.06
C HIS A 232 6.43 1.58 -6.22
N GLN A 233 6.26 0.28 -6.40
CA GLN A 233 6.80 -0.45 -7.52
C GLN A 233 5.90 -0.34 -8.77
N LYS A 234 6.53 -0.30 -9.97
CA LYS A 234 5.84 -0.51 -11.24
C LYS A 234 5.39 -1.97 -11.40
N ALA A 235 6.26 -2.90 -11.01
CA ALA A 235 6.00 -4.33 -11.13
C ALA A 235 4.80 -4.78 -10.26
N PRO A 236 4.03 -5.78 -10.73
CA PRO A 236 4.12 -6.50 -12.01
C PRO A 236 3.19 -5.97 -13.12
N HIS A 237 3.00 -4.65 -13.23
CA HIS A 237 2.17 -4.05 -14.29
C HIS A 237 2.60 -4.52 -15.70
N ARG A 238 1.64 -4.59 -16.64
CA ARG A 238 1.87 -4.77 -18.07
C ARG A 238 3.00 -3.81 -18.51
N ASN A 239 3.98 -4.24 -19.24
CA ASN A 239 4.16 -5.42 -20.09
C ASN A 239 4.97 -6.58 -19.45
N TRP A 240 5.01 -6.70 -18.13
CA TRP A 240 5.57 -7.85 -17.39
C TRP A 240 7.02 -8.21 -17.78
N MET A 241 7.91 -7.26 -17.79
CA MET A 241 9.32 -7.50 -18.09
C MET A 241 10.06 -7.92 -16.80
N PRO A 242 10.53 -9.16 -16.69
CA PRO A 242 11.25 -9.63 -15.52
C PRO A 242 12.69 -9.12 -15.49
N ALA A 243 13.32 -9.09 -14.33
CA ALA A 243 14.76 -8.87 -14.25
C ALA A 243 15.54 -10.02 -14.93
N PRO A 244 16.72 -9.76 -15.51
CA PRO A 244 17.49 -10.80 -16.23
C PRO A 244 17.75 -12.05 -15.38
N ARG A 245 18.00 -11.89 -14.09
CA ARG A 245 18.19 -13.02 -13.13
C ARG A 245 16.99 -13.96 -12.99
N HIS A 246 15.82 -13.54 -13.44
CA HIS A 246 14.58 -14.32 -13.38
C HIS A 246 14.18 -14.93 -14.73
N LEU A 247 14.91 -14.63 -15.79
CA LEU A 247 14.65 -15.25 -17.11
C LEU A 247 14.85 -16.77 -17.01
N GLY A 248 13.89 -17.49 -17.58
CA GLY A 248 13.98 -18.96 -17.68
C GLY A 248 13.67 -19.73 -16.39
N ILE A 249 13.41 -19.11 -15.25
CA ILE A 249 13.12 -19.84 -13.99
C ILE A 249 11.90 -20.77 -14.11
N PHE A 250 11.00 -20.50 -15.05
CA PHE A 250 9.78 -21.29 -15.30
C PHE A 250 9.82 -22.10 -16.59
N ASN A 251 10.95 -22.21 -17.29
CA ASN A 251 11.06 -22.90 -18.59
C ASN A 251 10.59 -24.37 -18.52
N ASN A 252 10.69 -25.01 -17.37
CA ASN A 252 10.27 -26.38 -17.14
C ASN A 252 9.02 -26.50 -16.24
N THR A 253 8.25 -25.41 -16.10
CA THR A 253 7.07 -25.36 -15.26
C THR A 253 5.81 -25.29 -16.12
N THR A 254 4.90 -26.20 -15.92
CA THR A 254 3.54 -26.10 -16.48
C THR A 254 2.64 -25.48 -15.45
N PHE A 255 2.08 -24.31 -15.76
CA PHE A 255 1.08 -23.68 -14.91
C PHE A 255 -0.28 -24.32 -15.14
N PRO A 256 -1.08 -24.55 -14.07
CA PRO A 256 -2.43 -25.06 -14.23
C PRO A 256 -3.30 -24.01 -14.91
N GLU A 257 -4.13 -24.44 -15.83
CA GLU A 257 -5.15 -23.59 -16.43
C GLU A 257 -6.22 -23.25 -15.37
N PRO A 258 -6.53 -21.97 -15.13
CA PRO A 258 -7.61 -21.61 -14.23
C PRO A 258 -8.95 -22.03 -14.80
N ALA A 259 -9.88 -22.50 -13.97
CA ALA A 259 -11.21 -22.93 -14.39
C ALA A 259 -12.00 -21.80 -15.10
N SER A 260 -11.63 -20.56 -14.88
CA SER A 260 -12.24 -19.37 -15.50
C SER A 260 -11.55 -18.92 -16.81
N LEU A 261 -10.57 -19.67 -17.33
CA LEU A 261 -9.81 -19.23 -18.53
C LEU A 261 -10.73 -19.04 -19.76
N PHE A 262 -11.74 -19.90 -19.90
CA PHE A 262 -12.73 -19.86 -20.99
C PHE A 262 -14.13 -19.54 -20.45
N ASP A 263 -14.23 -18.72 -19.42
CA ASP A 263 -15.51 -18.31 -18.83
C ASP A 263 -16.30 -17.44 -19.81
N ASP A 264 -17.56 -17.78 -20.03
CA ASP A 264 -18.49 -17.05 -20.88
C ASP A 264 -19.16 -15.86 -20.18
N TYR A 265 -18.85 -15.67 -18.89
CA TYR A 265 -19.43 -14.67 -18.00
C TYR A 265 -20.96 -14.77 -17.83
N GLU A 266 -21.58 -15.96 -18.10
CA GLU A 266 -23.00 -16.19 -17.87
C GLU A 266 -23.36 -15.91 -16.39
N GLY A 267 -24.50 -15.26 -16.19
CA GLY A 267 -24.98 -14.88 -14.85
C GLY A 267 -24.28 -13.68 -14.22
N ARG A 268 -23.29 -13.08 -14.86
CA ARG A 268 -22.58 -11.89 -14.37
C ARG A 268 -23.16 -10.59 -14.93
N GLY A 269 -22.81 -9.48 -14.29
CA GLY A 269 -23.21 -8.14 -14.71
C GLY A 269 -22.68 -7.76 -16.10
N ARG A 270 -23.32 -6.75 -16.72
CA ARG A 270 -23.00 -6.29 -18.07
C ARG A 270 -21.53 -5.90 -18.24
N ALA A 271 -20.93 -5.19 -17.26
CA ALA A 271 -19.54 -4.77 -17.32
C ALA A 271 -18.57 -5.94 -17.46
N ALA A 272 -18.83 -7.08 -16.81
CA ALA A 272 -17.99 -8.28 -16.94
C ALA A 272 -18.16 -8.97 -18.30
N ARG A 273 -19.38 -8.96 -18.86
CA ARG A 273 -19.66 -9.60 -20.15
C ARG A 273 -19.23 -8.79 -21.36
N GLU A 274 -19.27 -7.45 -21.24
CA GLU A 274 -19.00 -6.50 -22.34
C GLU A 274 -17.57 -5.93 -22.27
N GLN A 275 -16.74 -6.36 -21.32
CA GLN A 275 -15.34 -5.97 -21.26
C GLN A 275 -14.59 -6.54 -22.48
N ASP A 276 -13.64 -5.79 -23.01
CA ASP A 276 -12.88 -6.14 -24.21
C ASP A 276 -11.50 -6.74 -23.94
N MET A 277 -11.07 -6.81 -22.68
CA MET A 277 -9.77 -7.38 -22.31
C MET A 277 -9.80 -8.90 -22.38
N SER A 278 -9.21 -9.46 -23.42
CA SER A 278 -9.06 -10.90 -23.62
C SER A 278 -7.65 -11.23 -24.10
N ILE A 279 -7.24 -12.48 -23.89
CA ILE A 279 -5.97 -12.98 -24.44
C ILE A 279 -6.00 -12.92 -25.96
N GLU A 280 -7.14 -13.30 -26.56
CA GLU A 280 -7.30 -13.40 -28.01
C GLU A 280 -7.22 -12.04 -28.73
N HIS A 281 -7.84 -11.00 -28.17
CA HIS A 281 -8.04 -9.75 -28.89
C HIS A 281 -7.27 -8.56 -28.34
N THR A 282 -6.96 -8.57 -27.03
CA THR A 282 -6.37 -7.41 -26.36
C THR A 282 -4.90 -7.57 -26.09
N LEU A 283 -4.43 -8.78 -25.75
CA LEU A 283 -3.03 -9.08 -25.57
C LEU A 283 -2.35 -9.29 -26.92
N THR A 284 -1.16 -8.71 -27.08
CA THR A 284 -0.36 -8.82 -28.29
C THR A 284 0.72 -9.89 -28.15
N ASN A 285 1.08 -10.52 -29.27
CA ASN A 285 2.11 -11.57 -29.26
C ASN A 285 3.50 -11.05 -28.88
N ASP A 286 3.81 -9.85 -29.28
CA ASP A 286 5.11 -9.17 -29.05
C ASP A 286 5.18 -8.53 -27.67
N TRP A 287 4.31 -7.57 -27.42
CA TRP A 287 4.34 -6.74 -26.24
C TRP A 287 3.97 -7.49 -24.93
N ASP A 288 2.92 -8.31 -24.98
CA ASP A 288 2.39 -8.99 -23.81
C ASP A 288 2.92 -10.40 -23.65
N LEU A 289 2.78 -11.21 -24.70
CA LEU A 289 3.07 -12.64 -24.64
C LEU A 289 4.54 -12.97 -24.96
N LYS A 290 5.28 -12.04 -25.57
CA LYS A 290 6.70 -12.19 -25.93
C LYS A 290 6.98 -13.43 -26.76
N LEU A 291 6.06 -13.71 -27.72
CA LEU A 291 6.13 -14.89 -28.58
C LEU A 291 6.94 -14.66 -29.85
N LEU A 292 7.39 -13.43 -30.12
CA LEU A 292 8.22 -13.15 -31.27
C LEU A 292 9.64 -13.72 -31.08
N THR A 293 10.19 -14.24 -32.18
CA THR A 293 11.61 -14.59 -32.24
C THR A 293 12.47 -13.34 -32.20
N ARG A 294 13.73 -13.48 -31.79
CA ARG A 294 14.71 -12.37 -31.82
C ARG A 294 14.79 -11.70 -33.19
N GLU A 295 14.74 -12.47 -34.28
CA GLU A 295 14.78 -11.96 -35.64
C GLU A 295 13.57 -11.10 -36.01
N GLU A 296 12.38 -11.50 -35.58
CA GLU A 296 11.14 -10.72 -35.74
C GLU A 296 11.18 -9.44 -34.90
N MET A 297 11.62 -9.53 -33.63
CA MET A 297 11.79 -8.37 -32.77
C MET A 297 12.78 -7.34 -33.38
N LEU A 298 13.87 -7.79 -33.95
CA LEU A 298 14.85 -6.90 -34.58
C LEU A 298 14.35 -6.22 -35.87
N LYS A 299 13.32 -6.75 -36.52
CA LYS A 299 12.67 -6.15 -37.69
C LYS A 299 11.62 -5.11 -37.34
N ASP A 300 11.06 -5.18 -36.16
CA ASP A 300 10.03 -4.25 -35.70
C ASP A 300 10.65 -3.07 -34.94
N THR A 301 10.95 -2.00 -35.65
CA THR A 301 11.54 -0.77 -35.08
C THR A 301 10.57 0.03 -34.19
N THR A 302 9.31 -0.35 -34.12
CA THR A 302 8.31 0.29 -33.26
C THR A 302 8.19 -0.40 -31.93
N ASN A 303 8.74 -1.60 -31.80
CA ASN A 303 8.59 -2.45 -30.65
C ASN A 303 9.67 -2.16 -29.58
N ARG A 304 9.24 -1.77 -28.40
CA ARG A 304 10.10 -1.43 -27.25
C ARG A 304 10.74 -2.65 -26.57
N LEU A 305 10.54 -3.87 -27.07
CA LEU A 305 11.25 -5.07 -26.63
C LEU A 305 12.76 -5.02 -26.91
N TYR A 306 13.23 -4.00 -27.65
CA TYR A 306 14.66 -3.68 -27.78
C TYR A 306 15.34 -3.37 -26.44
N GLU A 307 14.59 -3.10 -25.39
CA GLU A 307 15.11 -2.84 -24.05
C GLU A 307 15.53 -4.12 -23.31
N TYR A 308 15.19 -5.30 -23.81
CA TYR A 308 15.74 -6.55 -23.26
C TYR A 308 17.25 -6.60 -23.49
N PRO A 309 18.06 -6.69 -22.44
CA PRO A 309 19.46 -7.00 -22.61
C PRO A 309 19.57 -8.42 -23.19
N CYS A 310 19.67 -8.50 -24.51
CA CYS A 310 19.97 -9.75 -25.21
C CYS A 310 21.47 -9.95 -25.14
N GLU A 311 21.96 -10.75 -24.21
CA GLU A 311 23.26 -11.39 -24.34
C GLU A 311 23.19 -12.59 -25.29
#